data_9f0743a375a4a235678840e96a5ad332
#
_entry.id   9f0743a375a4a235678840e96a5ad332
#
_cell.length_a   1.000
_cell.length_b   1.000
_cell.length_c   1.000
_cell.angle_alpha   90.00
_cell.angle_beta   90.00
_cell.angle_gamma   90.00
#
_symmetry.space_group_name_H-M   'P 1'
#
loop_
_entity.id
_entity.type
_entity.pdbx_description
1 polymer ?
#
loop_
_entity_poly.entity_id
_entity_poly.type
_entity_poly.pdbx_seq_one_letter_code
_entity_poly.pdbx_strand_id
1 'polypeptide(L)' 'MDDLYKSRYIHSLPELDLDTDCWVPKADVLWGERGTEQHQLLTGPNDRFRIIDHAETYAVEMAKAWIDAELVDNLTP' A
#
# COMPACT_ATOMS: atom_id res chain seq x y z
N MET A 1 6.02 6.91 -5.33
CA MET A 1 6.45 5.67 -6.03
C MET A 1 5.22 4.86 -6.42
N ASP A 2 5.16 4.44 -7.66
CA ASP A 2 4.06 3.62 -8.18
C ASP A 2 4.61 2.27 -8.62
N ASP A 3 3.84 1.23 -8.37
CA ASP A 3 4.22 -0.13 -8.76
C ASP A 3 2.98 -0.86 -9.29
N LEU A 4 3.20 -1.79 -10.20
CA LEU A 4 2.14 -2.63 -10.73
C LEU A 4 2.37 -4.06 -10.25
N TYR A 5 1.39 -4.62 -9.54
CA TYR A 5 1.50 -5.95 -8.95
C TYR A 5 0.20 -6.72 -9.18
N LYS A 6 0.29 -7.83 -9.92
CA LYS A 6 -0.85 -8.70 -10.20
C LYS A 6 -2.07 -7.94 -10.72
N SER A 7 -1.83 -7.05 -11.69
CA SER A 7 -2.85 -6.21 -12.33
C SER A 7 -3.46 -5.15 -11.42
N ARG A 8 -2.84 -4.86 -10.27
CA ARG A 8 -3.25 -3.79 -9.39
C ARG A 8 -2.14 -2.77 -9.24
N TYR A 9 -2.49 -1.50 -9.22
CA TYR A 9 -1.53 -0.43 -9.02
C TYR A 9 -1.37 -0.14 -7.54
N ILE A 10 -0.13 -0.03 -7.11
CA ILE A 10 0.22 0.36 -5.75
C ILE A 10 0.82 1.75 -5.82
N HIS A 11 0.18 2.70 -5.17
CA HIS A 11 0.67 4.08 -5.09
C HIS A 11 1.12 4.35 -3.66
N SER A 12 2.43 4.49 -3.46
CA SER A 12 3.01 4.73 -2.15
C SER A 12 2.86 6.20 -1.78
N LEU A 13 2.29 6.46 -0.60
CA LEU A 13 1.95 7.80 -0.11
C LEU A 13 2.45 8.00 1.32
N PRO A 14 3.76 7.87 1.58
CA PRO A 14 4.24 8.04 2.96
C PRO A 14 3.91 9.43 3.47
N GLU A 15 3.50 9.49 4.73
CA GLU A 15 3.09 10.74 5.37
C GLU A 15 4.03 11.05 6.54
N LEU A 16 4.46 12.29 6.64
CA LEU A 16 5.30 12.73 7.74
C LEU A 16 4.47 12.89 9.01
N ASP A 17 4.87 12.18 10.06
CA ASP A 17 4.29 12.32 11.38
C ASP A 17 5.06 13.41 12.12
N LEU A 18 4.42 14.55 12.34
CA LEU A 18 5.08 15.70 12.95
C LEU A 18 5.43 15.50 14.43
N ASP A 19 4.73 14.58 15.10
CA ASP A 19 4.99 14.30 16.52
C ASP A 19 6.29 13.53 16.71
N THR A 20 6.60 12.61 15.80
CA THR A 20 7.78 11.77 15.88
C THR A 20 8.87 12.15 14.90
N ASP A 21 8.57 13.05 13.95
CA ASP A 21 9.46 13.43 12.85
C ASP A 21 9.89 12.22 12.02
N CYS A 22 8.98 11.24 11.88
CA CYS A 22 9.21 10.01 11.14
C CYS A 22 8.11 9.82 10.09
N TRP A 23 8.41 8.98 9.10
CA TRP A 23 7.46 8.71 8.02
C TRP A 23 6.57 7.52 8.35
N VAL A 24 5.27 7.71 8.15
CA VAL A 24 4.26 6.66 8.29
C VAL A 24 4.09 6.00 6.92
N PRO A 25 4.26 4.67 6.81
CA PRO A 25 4.06 4.01 5.53
C PRO A 25 2.57 3.97 5.19
N LYS A 26 2.24 4.43 3.98
CA LYS A 26 0.88 4.40 3.44
C LYS A 26 0.92 4.01 1.98
N ALA A 27 -0.07 3.28 1.54
CA ALA A 27 -0.22 2.90 0.16
C ALA A 27 -1.69 2.89 -0.24
N ASP A 28 -1.96 3.33 -1.46
CA ASP A 28 -3.27 3.20 -2.06
C ASP A 28 -3.18 2.13 -3.14
N VAL A 29 -4.05 1.12 -3.07
CA VAL A 29 -4.11 0.04 -4.05
C VAL A 29 -5.32 0.29 -4.94
N LEU A 30 -5.08 0.34 -6.25
CA LEU A 30 -6.13 0.63 -7.23
C LEU A 30 -6.27 -0.53 -8.19
N TRP A 31 -7.52 -0.91 -8.46
CA TRP A 31 -7.81 -1.99 -9.40
C TRP A 31 -9.18 -1.77 -10.03
N GLY A 32 -9.53 -2.64 -10.99
CA GLY A 32 -10.83 -2.61 -11.64
C GLY A 32 -10.76 -2.11 -13.06
N GLU A 33 -11.90 -2.07 -13.71
CA GLU A 33 -12.04 -1.61 -15.07
C GLU A 33 -12.67 -0.22 -15.10
N ARG A 34 -12.63 0.38 -16.27
CA ARG A 34 -13.20 1.71 -16.48
C ARG A 34 -14.68 1.71 -16.08
N GLY A 35 -15.02 2.63 -15.16
CA GLY A 35 -16.37 2.73 -14.63
C GLY A 35 -16.61 1.89 -13.39
N THR A 36 -15.68 1.00 -13.02
CA THR A 36 -15.77 0.14 -11.84
C THR A 36 -14.50 0.13 -11.03
N GLU A 37 -13.72 1.22 -11.14
CA GLU A 37 -12.48 1.37 -10.41
C GLU A 37 -12.72 1.31 -8.91
N GLN A 38 -11.86 0.58 -8.21
CA GLN A 38 -11.89 0.45 -6.76
C GLN A 38 -10.51 0.79 -6.21
N HIS A 39 -10.47 1.15 -4.94
CA HIS A 39 -9.21 1.39 -4.27
C HIS A 39 -9.32 1.05 -2.78
N GLN A 40 -8.17 0.79 -2.18
CA GLN A 40 -8.06 0.52 -0.75
C GLN A 40 -6.83 1.23 -0.22
N LEU A 41 -7.03 2.09 0.76
CA LEU A 41 -5.93 2.77 1.42
C LEU A 41 -5.44 1.91 2.58
N LEU A 42 -4.12 1.67 2.61
CA LEU A 42 -3.47 0.88 3.64
C LEU A 42 -2.51 1.77 4.42
N THR A 43 -2.49 1.61 5.73
CA THR A 43 -1.61 2.37 6.61
C THR A 43 -0.94 1.42 7.59
N GLY A 44 0.38 1.54 7.74
CA GLY A 44 1.11 0.79 8.75
C GLY A 44 0.91 1.45 10.12
N PRO A 45 0.15 0.86 11.01
CA PRO A 45 -0.30 1.54 12.23
C PRO A 45 0.80 1.85 13.25
N ASN A 46 1.79 0.98 13.35
CA ASN A 46 2.83 1.12 14.37
C ASN A 46 4.23 1.34 13.81
N ASP A 47 4.38 1.31 12.50
CA ASP A 47 5.68 1.41 11.87
C ASP A 47 6.02 2.86 11.55
N ARG A 48 7.25 3.25 11.88
CA ARG A 48 7.74 4.60 11.64
C ARG A 48 9.16 4.52 11.10
N PHE A 49 9.45 5.33 10.10
CA PHE A 49 10.75 5.33 9.42
C PHE A 49 11.30 6.74 9.33
N ARG A 50 12.58 6.88 9.61
CA ARG A 50 13.26 8.17 9.47
C ARG A 50 13.58 8.51 8.03
N ILE A 51 13.69 7.49 7.19
CA ILE A 51 14.04 7.65 5.78
C ILE A 51 12.81 7.34 4.94
N ILE A 52 12.41 8.29 4.10
CA ILE A 52 11.18 8.16 3.31
C ILE A 52 11.23 6.93 2.40
N ASP A 53 12.40 6.61 1.83
CA ASP A 53 12.53 5.44 0.95
C ASP A 53 12.21 4.13 1.68
N HIS A 54 12.54 4.04 2.96
CA HIS A 54 12.23 2.88 3.77
C HIS A 54 10.72 2.77 4.00
N ALA A 55 10.05 3.89 4.24
CA ALA A 55 8.60 3.91 4.39
C ALA A 55 7.90 3.51 3.09
N GLU A 56 8.41 3.98 1.96
CA GLU A 56 7.86 3.62 0.66
C GLU A 56 8.01 2.13 0.38
N THR A 57 9.19 1.58 0.64
CA THR A 57 9.44 0.14 0.45
C THR A 57 8.52 -0.69 1.34
N TYR A 58 8.39 -0.30 2.60
CA TYR A 58 7.50 -1.00 3.52
C TYR A 58 6.05 -0.92 3.02
N ALA A 59 5.61 0.25 2.58
CA ALA A 59 4.24 0.44 2.10
C ALA A 59 3.94 -0.44 0.88
N VAL A 60 4.87 -0.53 -0.05
CA VAL A 60 4.72 -1.39 -1.24
C VAL A 60 4.64 -2.86 -0.84
N GLU A 61 5.52 -3.32 0.06
CA GLU A 61 5.50 -4.70 0.52
C GLU A 61 4.22 -5.03 1.29
N MET A 62 3.74 -4.11 2.11
CA MET A 62 2.48 -4.25 2.82
C MET A 62 1.31 -4.38 1.83
N ALA A 63 1.32 -3.56 0.78
CA ALA A 63 0.28 -3.60 -0.25
C ALA A 63 0.32 -4.92 -1.02
N LYS A 64 1.50 -5.42 -1.36
CA LYS A 64 1.65 -6.71 -2.04
C LYS A 64 1.09 -7.85 -1.18
N ALA A 65 1.39 -7.83 0.11
CA ALA A 65 0.88 -8.85 1.03
C ALA A 65 -0.65 -8.81 1.10
N TRP A 66 -1.23 -7.61 1.15
CA TRP A 66 -2.68 -7.45 1.15
C TRP A 66 -3.31 -7.96 -0.14
N ILE A 67 -2.71 -7.65 -1.28
CA ILE A 67 -3.19 -8.12 -2.59
C ILE A 67 -3.14 -9.65 -2.65
N ASP A 68 -2.04 -10.25 -2.21
CA ASP A 68 -1.89 -11.70 -2.21
C ASP A 68 -2.96 -12.37 -1.35
N ALA A 69 -3.22 -11.83 -0.17
CA ALA A 69 -4.22 -12.38 0.74
C ALA A 69 -5.63 -12.29 0.12
N GLU A 70 -5.94 -11.17 -0.52
CA GLU A 70 -7.25 -10.99 -1.15
C GLU A 70 -7.45 -11.92 -2.33
N LEU A 71 -6.42 -12.10 -3.16
CA LEU A 71 -6.52 -12.99 -4.32
C LEU A 71 -6.64 -14.45 -3.89
N VAL A 72 -6.00 -14.85 -2.80
CA VAL A 72 -6.15 -16.20 -2.24
C VAL A 72 -7.59 -16.40 -1.77
N ASP A 73 -8.17 -15.43 -1.09
CA ASP A 73 -9.56 -15.51 -0.62
C ASP A 73 -10.54 -15.64 -1.79
N ASN A 74 -10.26 -14.94 -2.90
CA ASN A 74 -11.11 -15.02 -4.08
C ASN A 74 -10.97 -16.35 -4.82
N LEU A 75 -9.86 -17.05 -4.67
CA LEU A 75 -9.62 -18.35 -5.30
C LEU A 75 -10.12 -19.52 -4.46
N THR A 76 -10.46 -19.28 -3.20
CA THR A 76 -10.99 -20.33 -2.31
C THR A 76 -12.50 -20.43 -2.54
N PRO A 77 -13.01 -21.58 -2.98
CA PRO A 77 -14.44 -21.76 -3.21
C PRO A 77 -15.24 -21.71 -1.91
#